data_4910ffd0ed9bca2d54e1cbacb903cf41
#
_entry.id   4910ffd0ed9bca2d54e1cbacb903cf41
#
_cell.length_a   1.000
_cell.length_b   1.000
_cell.length_c   1.000
_cell.angle_alpha   90.00
_cell.angle_beta   90.00
_cell.angle_gamma   90.00
#
_symmetry.space_group_name_H-M   'P 1'
#
loop_
_entity.id
_entity.type
_entity.pdbx_description
1 polymer ?
#
loop_
_entity_poly.entity_id
_entity_poly.type
_entity_poly.pdbx_seq_one_letter_code
_entity_poly.pdbx_strand_id
1 'polypeptide(L)'
;RPDCITDLALQFFDQYDRKKPFFMTVSQIEPHHQNDHNHYEGPAGSKEKYKDFVLPGDLAALKGNAAEEYPDYLGQCASLDENLGRLVNRLKEEGLYDNTVIIFASDHGSHFKTRNTDEHLNGYDDYKRSCHDAATHVPLVIAGGAFKGGKEITELVSTESLPKTILAIAGVDVGDAMIGENLLDVVQGKTDNRANEVYSQISESRVGRSIRTEDYMYAVYAPGKNGGEYASADLYADDFLYDLKKDPYELTNLIHDHAYDSVRLKMREKLLAWIEKAEHTRPVIVDQA
;
A
#
# COMPACT_ATOMS: atom_id res chain seq x y z
N ARG A 1 13.29 7.82 14.67
CA ARG A 1 13.78 6.43 14.79
C ARG A 1 12.67 5.59 15.44
N PRO A 2 12.48 4.32 15.02
CA PRO A 2 11.43 3.45 15.52
C PRO A 2 11.42 3.33 17.04
N ASP A 3 12.60 3.26 17.66
CA ASP A 3 12.75 3.18 19.11
C ASP A 3 12.01 4.29 19.86
N CYS A 4 12.16 5.56 19.42
CA CYS A 4 11.55 6.70 20.11
C CYS A 4 10.02 6.64 20.10
N ILE A 5 9.44 6.26 18.97
CA ILE A 5 7.97 6.13 18.84
C ILE A 5 7.49 4.92 19.66
N THR A 6 8.22 3.82 19.59
CA THR A 6 7.92 2.62 20.38
C THR A 6 8.02 2.90 21.89
N ASP A 7 9.03 3.65 22.33
CA ASP A 7 9.18 4.03 23.75
C ASP A 7 7.98 4.85 24.24
N LEU A 8 7.47 5.79 23.42
CA LEU A 8 6.25 6.54 23.73
C LEU A 8 5.02 5.62 23.84
N ALA A 9 4.90 4.67 22.93
CA ALA A 9 3.81 3.69 22.96
C ALA A 9 3.92 2.77 24.21
N LEU A 10 5.14 2.38 24.62
CA LEU A 10 5.36 1.59 25.83
C LEU A 10 5.02 2.38 27.10
N GLN A 11 5.33 3.69 27.16
CA GLN A 11 4.95 4.57 28.26
C GLN A 11 3.43 4.66 28.47
N PHE A 12 2.63 4.52 27.42
CA PHE A 12 1.18 4.45 27.57
C PHE A 12 0.77 3.31 28.51
N PHE A 13 1.39 2.12 28.39
CA PHE A 13 1.06 0.96 29.22
C PHE A 13 1.43 1.14 30.68
N ASP A 14 2.42 1.98 31.01
CA ASP A 14 2.78 2.32 32.39
C ASP A 14 1.67 3.11 33.11
N GLN A 15 0.82 3.81 32.35
CA GLN A 15 -0.23 4.69 32.85
C GLN A 15 -1.65 4.13 32.59
N TYR A 16 -1.76 3.05 31.81
CA TYR A 16 -3.03 2.48 31.40
C TYR A 16 -3.72 1.74 32.55
N ASP A 17 -4.86 2.26 32.99
CA ASP A 17 -5.60 1.75 34.16
C ASP A 17 -6.52 0.53 33.89
N ARG A 18 -6.60 0.08 32.67
CA ARG A 18 -7.39 -1.08 32.19
C ARG A 18 -8.91 -0.97 32.39
N LYS A 19 -9.44 0.21 32.73
CA LYS A 19 -10.88 0.39 32.95
C LYS A 19 -11.68 0.45 31.66
N LYS A 20 -11.04 0.81 30.54
CA LYS A 20 -11.68 0.93 29.22
C LYS A 20 -10.80 0.27 28.17
N PRO A 21 -11.36 -0.25 27.07
CA PRO A 21 -10.56 -0.67 25.94
C PRO A 21 -9.77 0.52 25.37
N PHE A 22 -8.64 0.25 24.73
CA PHE A 22 -7.86 1.26 24.03
C PHE A 22 -7.85 1.02 22.52
N PHE A 23 -7.64 2.07 21.79
CA PHE A 23 -7.22 2.09 20.39
C PHE A 23 -5.94 2.89 20.30
N MET A 24 -4.89 2.30 19.76
CA MET A 24 -3.57 2.92 19.64
C MET A 24 -3.08 2.83 18.19
N THR A 25 -2.67 3.94 17.62
CA THR A 25 -1.94 3.99 16.36
C THR A 25 -0.47 4.30 16.65
N VAL A 26 0.43 3.42 16.21
CA VAL A 26 1.88 3.59 16.33
C VAL A 26 2.42 3.85 14.93
N SER A 27 2.56 5.12 14.57
CA SER A 27 3.01 5.54 13.25
C SER A 27 4.52 5.69 13.22
N GLN A 28 5.20 4.71 12.62
CA GLN A 28 6.64 4.74 12.40
C GLN A 28 6.92 5.47 11.08
N ILE A 29 8.03 6.20 11.00
CA ILE A 29 8.45 6.86 9.76
C ILE A 29 9.16 5.84 8.86
N GLU A 30 9.99 4.98 9.45
CA GLU A 30 10.71 3.95 8.71
C GLU A 30 9.75 2.92 8.09
N PRO A 31 10.09 2.35 6.94
CA PRO A 31 11.34 2.47 6.17
C PRO A 31 11.30 3.61 5.13
N HIS A 32 10.80 4.79 5.47
CA HIS A 32 10.68 5.93 4.57
C HIS A 32 12.04 6.39 4.05
N HIS A 33 12.11 6.69 2.75
CA HIS A 33 13.26 7.36 2.14
C HIS A 33 13.44 8.76 2.77
N GLN A 34 14.66 9.08 3.19
CA GLN A 34 14.94 10.39 3.79
C GLN A 34 15.15 11.44 2.71
N ASN A 35 14.10 12.15 2.36
CA ASN A 35 14.08 13.09 1.23
C ASN A 35 15.16 14.17 1.34
N ASP A 36 15.40 14.69 2.54
CA ASP A 36 16.42 15.73 2.78
C ASP A 36 17.85 15.22 2.52
N HIS A 37 18.08 13.91 2.70
CA HIS A 37 19.36 13.25 2.48
C HIS A 37 19.40 12.49 1.16
N ASN A 38 18.26 12.32 0.49
CA ASN A 38 18.09 11.61 -0.78
C ASN A 38 18.56 10.14 -0.75
N HIS A 39 18.41 9.45 0.39
CA HIS A 39 18.72 8.03 0.57
C HIS A 39 17.93 7.40 1.73
N TYR A 40 17.97 6.06 1.82
CA TYR A 40 17.51 5.33 2.99
C TYR A 40 18.59 5.33 4.08
N GLU A 41 18.20 5.48 5.35
CA GLU A 41 19.12 5.49 6.49
C GLU A 41 18.85 4.30 7.41
N GLY A 42 19.48 3.17 7.10
CA GLY A 42 19.45 1.99 7.96
C GLY A 42 20.25 2.20 9.26
N PRO A 43 19.98 1.39 10.31
CA PRO A 43 20.85 1.33 11.47
C PRO A 43 22.31 1.05 11.10
N ALA A 44 23.25 1.52 11.95
CA ALA A 44 24.67 1.31 11.71
C ALA A 44 24.98 -0.18 11.48
N GLY A 45 25.74 -0.47 10.42
CA GLY A 45 26.09 -1.83 10.01
C GLY A 45 25.09 -2.52 9.08
N SER A 46 24.00 -1.85 8.67
CA SER A 46 23.00 -2.41 7.75
C SER A 46 23.62 -2.85 6.42
N LYS A 47 24.47 -2.03 5.82
CA LYS A 47 25.12 -2.34 4.54
C LYS A 47 25.98 -3.60 4.60
N GLU A 48 26.72 -3.81 5.67
CA GLU A 48 27.51 -5.04 5.86
C GLU A 48 26.65 -6.26 6.18
N LYS A 49 25.62 -6.09 7.05
CA LYS A 49 24.71 -7.16 7.44
C LYS A 49 23.90 -7.72 6.26
N TYR A 50 23.48 -6.84 5.35
CA TYR A 50 22.61 -7.17 4.23
C TYR A 50 23.31 -7.11 2.86
N LYS A 51 24.65 -7.19 2.82
CA LYS A 51 25.42 -7.11 1.57
C LYS A 51 25.08 -8.18 0.53
N ASP A 52 24.64 -9.36 0.98
CA ASP A 52 24.29 -10.50 0.12
C ASP A 52 22.78 -10.54 -0.19
N PHE A 53 22.12 -9.38 -0.24
CA PHE A 53 20.69 -9.27 -0.54
C PHE A 53 20.36 -9.68 -1.98
N VAL A 54 19.10 -10.11 -2.17
CA VAL A 54 18.54 -10.37 -3.49
C VAL A 54 17.45 -9.34 -3.76
N LEU A 55 17.57 -8.63 -4.87
CA LEU A 55 16.52 -7.68 -5.28
C LEU A 55 15.26 -8.42 -5.77
N PRO A 56 14.06 -7.93 -5.45
CA PRO A 56 12.83 -8.33 -6.15
C PRO A 56 12.96 -8.17 -7.67
N GLY A 57 12.19 -8.95 -8.42
CA GLY A 57 12.37 -9.06 -9.86
C GLY A 57 12.19 -7.76 -10.64
N ASP A 58 11.27 -6.90 -10.24
CA ASP A 58 11.09 -5.55 -10.81
C ASP A 58 12.29 -4.65 -10.55
N LEU A 59 12.77 -4.59 -9.30
CA LEU A 59 13.93 -3.80 -8.90
C LEU A 59 15.24 -4.30 -9.55
N ALA A 60 15.32 -5.61 -9.80
CA ALA A 60 16.47 -6.21 -10.48
C ALA A 60 16.48 -5.93 -12.00
N ALA A 61 15.30 -5.85 -12.62
CA ALA A 61 15.14 -5.68 -14.06
C ALA A 61 15.19 -4.21 -14.50
N LEU A 62 14.77 -3.28 -13.64
CA LEU A 62 14.63 -1.87 -13.98
C LEU A 62 15.77 -1.03 -13.40
N LYS A 63 16.06 0.08 -14.05
CA LYS A 63 17.05 1.04 -13.55
C LYS A 63 16.45 1.87 -12.42
N GLY A 64 17.18 1.94 -11.31
CA GLY A 64 16.83 2.71 -10.14
C GLY A 64 18.00 2.77 -9.17
N ASN A 65 17.74 3.11 -7.90
CA ASN A 65 18.78 3.16 -6.86
C ASN A 65 18.73 1.96 -5.90
N ALA A 66 17.93 0.93 -6.20
CA ALA A 66 17.74 -0.22 -5.31
C ALA A 66 19.05 -0.95 -4.96
N ALA A 67 19.96 -1.13 -5.92
CA ALA A 67 21.22 -1.84 -5.67
C ALA A 67 22.09 -1.16 -4.59
N GLU A 68 22.00 0.16 -4.45
CA GLU A 68 22.74 0.94 -3.46
C GLU A 68 22.01 1.06 -2.13
N GLU A 69 20.69 1.20 -2.19
CA GLU A 69 19.84 1.61 -1.07
C GLU A 69 19.19 0.43 -0.31
N TYR A 70 19.05 -0.72 -0.97
CA TYR A 70 18.28 -1.84 -0.44
C TYR A 70 18.81 -2.40 0.89
N PRO A 71 20.14 -2.47 1.14
CA PRO A 71 20.66 -2.90 2.44
C PRO A 71 20.22 -2.00 3.61
N ASP A 72 20.18 -0.68 3.41
CA ASP A 72 19.72 0.25 4.44
C ASP A 72 18.22 0.14 4.64
N TYR A 73 17.44 -0.01 3.56
CA TYR A 73 16.01 -0.31 3.63
C TYR A 73 15.72 -1.60 4.42
N LEU A 74 16.45 -2.69 4.17
CA LEU A 74 16.33 -3.94 4.93
C LEU A 74 16.67 -3.75 6.42
N GLY A 75 17.68 -2.92 6.71
CA GLY A 75 18.03 -2.55 8.07
C GLY A 75 16.91 -1.81 8.79
N GLN A 76 16.22 -0.90 8.12
CA GLN A 76 15.04 -0.20 8.64
C GLN A 76 13.88 -1.18 8.89
N CYS A 77 13.60 -2.08 7.94
CA CYS A 77 12.58 -3.11 8.11
C CYS A 77 12.85 -4.02 9.32
N ALA A 78 14.12 -4.44 9.51
CA ALA A 78 14.50 -5.23 10.67
C ALA A 78 14.33 -4.45 11.99
N SER A 79 14.63 -3.16 12.00
CA SER A 79 14.38 -2.30 13.16
C SER A 79 12.89 -2.15 13.48
N LEU A 80 12.02 -2.08 12.47
CA LEU A 80 10.57 -2.09 12.66
C LEU A 80 10.07 -3.39 13.28
N ASP A 81 10.56 -4.52 12.78
CA ASP A 81 10.19 -5.86 13.31
C ASP A 81 10.61 -6.01 14.78
N GLU A 82 11.83 -5.59 15.13
CA GLU A 82 12.30 -5.59 16.51
C GLU A 82 11.40 -4.72 17.42
N ASN A 83 11.02 -3.53 16.97
CA ASN A 83 10.15 -2.63 17.70
C ASN A 83 8.71 -3.14 17.82
N LEU A 84 8.16 -3.78 16.80
CA LEU A 84 6.89 -4.51 16.90
C LEU A 84 6.99 -5.63 17.93
N GLY A 85 8.10 -6.37 17.95
CA GLY A 85 8.39 -7.39 18.96
C GLY A 85 8.36 -6.85 20.38
N ARG A 86 8.89 -5.66 20.62
CA ARG A 86 8.85 -4.97 21.94
C ARG A 86 7.41 -4.68 22.37
N LEU A 87 6.57 -4.18 21.48
CA LEU A 87 5.14 -3.92 21.77
C LEU A 87 4.37 -5.21 22.06
N VAL A 88 4.59 -6.25 21.26
CA VAL A 88 3.97 -7.57 21.44
C VAL A 88 4.37 -8.18 22.80
N ASN A 89 5.65 -8.09 23.17
CA ASN A 89 6.13 -8.59 24.45
C ASN A 89 5.50 -7.83 25.61
N ARG A 90 5.40 -6.51 25.52
CA ARG A 90 4.72 -5.70 26.55
C ARG A 90 3.25 -6.09 26.71
N LEU A 91 2.51 -6.31 25.61
CA LEU A 91 1.13 -6.78 25.67
C LEU A 91 1.02 -8.15 26.38
N LYS A 92 1.98 -9.05 26.16
CA LYS A 92 2.05 -10.36 26.85
C LYS A 92 2.34 -10.20 28.34
N GLU A 93 3.32 -9.39 28.73
CA GLU A 93 3.68 -9.08 30.10
C GLU A 93 2.51 -8.47 30.89
N GLU A 94 1.74 -7.61 30.24
CA GLU A 94 0.54 -6.98 30.81
C GLU A 94 -0.70 -7.90 30.80
N GLY A 95 -0.63 -9.09 30.20
CA GLY A 95 -1.78 -9.99 30.05
C GLY A 95 -2.86 -9.46 29.11
N LEU A 96 -2.51 -8.56 28.21
CA LEU A 96 -3.43 -7.91 27.25
C LEU A 96 -3.43 -8.57 25.87
N TYR A 97 -2.41 -9.37 25.55
CA TYR A 97 -2.16 -9.90 24.22
C TYR A 97 -3.34 -10.70 23.67
N ASP A 98 -3.96 -11.56 24.46
CA ASP A 98 -5.05 -12.43 24.01
C ASP A 98 -6.36 -11.67 23.73
N ASN A 99 -6.49 -10.45 24.26
CA ASN A 99 -7.64 -9.56 24.04
C ASN A 99 -7.29 -8.32 23.21
N THR A 100 -6.22 -8.38 22.42
CA THR A 100 -5.78 -7.30 21.55
C THR A 100 -5.74 -7.79 20.10
N VAL A 101 -6.25 -6.98 19.17
CA VAL A 101 -6.01 -7.15 17.74
C VAL A 101 -4.87 -6.23 17.35
N ILE A 102 -3.85 -6.79 16.73
CA ILE A 102 -2.68 -6.09 16.21
C ILE A 102 -2.79 -6.04 14.70
N ILE A 103 -2.70 -4.85 14.12
CA ILE A 103 -2.69 -4.62 12.67
C ILE A 103 -1.35 -4.00 12.32
N PHE A 104 -0.57 -4.68 11.48
CA PHE A 104 0.66 -4.16 10.87
C PHE A 104 0.38 -3.89 9.40
N ALA A 105 0.59 -2.65 8.96
CA ALA A 105 0.39 -2.23 7.58
C ALA A 105 1.35 -1.10 7.22
N SER A 106 1.51 -0.83 5.93
CA SER A 106 2.14 0.39 5.41
C SER A 106 1.11 1.23 4.66
N ASP A 107 1.37 2.53 4.56
CA ASP A 107 0.57 3.48 3.78
C ASP A 107 0.88 3.37 2.27
N HIS A 108 2.13 3.11 1.89
CA HIS A 108 2.60 2.90 0.52
C HIS A 108 3.87 2.04 0.51
N GLY A 109 4.24 1.55 -0.66
CA GLY A 109 5.49 0.84 -0.92
C GLY A 109 6.60 1.76 -1.43
N SER A 110 7.59 1.16 -2.12
CA SER A 110 8.69 1.89 -2.75
C SER A 110 9.17 1.16 -4.00
N HIS A 111 9.25 1.87 -5.10
CA HIS A 111 9.82 1.37 -6.36
C HIS A 111 11.29 1.80 -6.55
N PHE A 112 11.96 2.35 -5.55
CA PHE A 112 13.37 2.71 -5.60
C PHE A 112 13.78 3.49 -6.86
N LYS A 113 12.96 4.45 -7.27
CA LYS A 113 13.15 5.26 -8.49
C LYS A 113 13.13 4.46 -9.81
N THR A 114 12.68 3.20 -9.81
CA THR A 114 12.63 2.37 -11.03
C THR A 114 11.54 2.82 -12.01
N ARG A 115 10.57 3.61 -11.54
CA ARG A 115 9.44 4.11 -12.33
C ARG A 115 9.54 5.60 -12.66
N ASN A 116 10.68 6.24 -12.36
CA ASN A 116 10.95 7.66 -12.62
C ASN A 116 11.39 7.95 -14.08
N THR A 117 11.06 7.10 -15.01
CA THR A 117 11.49 7.22 -16.41
C THR A 117 10.59 8.11 -17.23
N ASP A 118 9.48 8.57 -16.70
CA ASP A 118 8.55 9.44 -17.39
C ASP A 118 9.00 10.91 -17.31
N GLU A 119 9.49 11.45 -18.43
CA GLU A 119 9.90 12.85 -18.55
C GLU A 119 8.73 13.83 -18.27
N HIS A 120 7.47 13.38 -18.44
CA HIS A 120 6.28 14.19 -18.18
C HIS A 120 6.09 14.50 -16.69
N LEU A 121 6.70 13.72 -15.81
CA LEU A 121 6.65 13.91 -14.37
C LEU A 121 7.75 14.83 -13.83
N ASN A 122 8.64 15.36 -14.70
CA ASN A 122 9.76 16.22 -14.32
C ASN A 122 10.64 15.64 -13.19
N GLY A 123 10.72 14.32 -13.06
CA GLY A 123 11.44 13.66 -11.97
C GLY A 123 10.75 13.76 -10.59
N TYR A 124 9.51 14.19 -10.51
CA TYR A 124 8.74 14.29 -9.26
C TYR A 124 8.15 12.97 -8.79
N ASP A 125 8.17 11.93 -9.59
CA ASP A 125 7.84 10.57 -9.16
C ASP A 125 9.04 9.94 -8.45
N ASP A 126 9.28 10.37 -7.27
CA ASP A 126 10.47 10.11 -6.46
C ASP A 126 10.77 8.61 -6.30
N TYR A 127 10.03 7.90 -5.42
CA TYR A 127 10.23 6.47 -5.14
C TYR A 127 8.92 5.72 -4.86
N LYS A 128 7.79 6.43 -4.78
CA LYS A 128 6.48 5.89 -4.37
C LYS A 128 5.29 6.42 -5.18
N ARG A 129 5.42 7.54 -5.89
CA ARG A 129 4.30 8.29 -6.49
C ARG A 129 3.84 7.70 -7.81
N SER A 130 3.53 6.41 -7.79
CA SER A 130 3.19 5.61 -8.94
C SER A 130 2.06 4.65 -8.60
N CYS A 131 1.24 4.26 -9.58
CA CYS A 131 0.21 3.23 -9.39
C CYS A 131 0.74 1.80 -9.58
N HIS A 132 2.04 1.60 -9.77
CA HIS A 132 2.63 0.25 -9.89
C HIS A 132 2.59 -0.53 -8.57
N ASP A 133 2.55 -1.86 -8.66
CA ASP A 133 2.52 -2.75 -7.49
C ASP A 133 3.62 -2.43 -6.47
N ALA A 134 4.82 -2.11 -6.91
CA ALA A 134 5.92 -1.72 -6.00
C ALA A 134 5.60 -0.53 -5.08
N ALA A 135 4.69 0.35 -5.48
CA ALA A 135 4.25 1.49 -4.67
C ALA A 135 2.91 1.25 -3.96
N THR A 136 2.05 0.38 -4.47
CA THR A 136 0.67 0.19 -3.98
C THR A 136 0.43 -1.13 -3.27
N HIS A 137 1.22 -2.17 -3.54
CA HIS A 137 1.11 -3.47 -2.89
C HIS A 137 1.91 -3.50 -1.60
N VAL A 138 1.26 -3.16 -0.50
CA VAL A 138 1.86 -3.00 0.84
C VAL A 138 1.64 -4.23 1.72
N PRO A 139 2.50 -4.47 2.74
CA PRO A 139 2.25 -5.52 3.71
C PRO A 139 0.99 -5.23 4.52
N LEU A 140 0.22 -6.29 4.80
CA LEU A 140 -0.89 -6.26 5.74
C LEU A 140 -0.90 -7.56 6.55
N VAL A 141 -0.68 -7.45 7.85
CA VAL A 141 -0.76 -8.58 8.78
C VAL A 141 -1.71 -8.22 9.92
N ILE A 142 -2.69 -9.07 10.18
CA ILE A 142 -3.63 -8.88 11.28
C ILE A 142 -3.58 -10.10 12.19
N ALA A 143 -3.40 -9.88 13.49
CA ALA A 143 -3.31 -10.93 14.50
C ALA A 143 -4.19 -10.62 15.70
N GLY A 144 -4.75 -11.67 16.32
CA GLY A 144 -5.59 -11.56 17.53
C GLY A 144 -7.10 -11.54 17.22
N GLY A 145 -7.92 -11.65 18.27
CA GLY A 145 -9.38 -11.69 18.14
C GLY A 145 -9.85 -12.81 17.22
N ALA A 146 -10.61 -12.46 16.18
CA ALA A 146 -11.10 -13.35 15.13
C ALA A 146 -10.06 -13.68 14.05
N PHE A 147 -8.92 -12.97 14.03
CA PHE A 147 -7.81 -13.20 13.08
C PHE A 147 -6.79 -14.18 13.70
N LYS A 148 -7.15 -15.47 13.69
CA LYS A 148 -6.32 -16.53 14.28
C LYS A 148 -5.98 -17.61 13.24
N GLY A 149 -4.86 -18.28 13.43
CA GLY A 149 -4.55 -19.52 12.73
C GLY A 149 -3.51 -19.41 11.61
N GLY A 150 -2.84 -18.27 11.44
CA GLY A 150 -1.75 -18.14 10.47
C GLY A 150 -2.18 -18.45 9.03
N LYS A 151 -3.27 -17.84 8.59
CA LYS A 151 -3.79 -17.99 7.22
C LYS A 151 -3.14 -16.95 6.31
N GLU A 152 -2.84 -17.36 5.10
CA GLU A 152 -2.59 -16.45 3.98
C GLU A 152 -3.91 -16.22 3.25
N ILE A 153 -4.25 -14.96 3.00
CA ILE A 153 -5.44 -14.52 2.28
C ILE A 153 -4.98 -14.00 0.92
N THR A 154 -5.47 -14.62 -0.14
CA THR A 154 -5.08 -14.31 -1.53
C THR A 154 -6.02 -13.33 -2.21
N GLU A 155 -7.16 -13.07 -1.60
CA GLU A 155 -8.11 -12.06 -2.04
C GLU A 155 -7.47 -10.68 -2.00
N LEU A 156 -7.67 -9.90 -3.06
CA LEU A 156 -7.22 -8.52 -3.11
C LEU A 156 -8.02 -7.68 -2.11
N VAL A 157 -7.33 -7.00 -1.21
CA VAL A 157 -7.94 -6.10 -0.22
C VAL A 157 -7.24 -4.74 -0.26
N SER A 158 -7.96 -3.69 0.13
CA SER A 158 -7.42 -2.33 0.16
C SER A 158 -7.30 -1.82 1.59
N THR A 159 -6.33 -0.93 1.83
CA THR A 159 -6.15 -0.23 3.11
C THR A 159 -7.37 0.62 3.50
N GLU A 160 -8.20 1.03 2.55
CA GLU A 160 -9.49 1.71 2.81
C GLU A 160 -10.46 0.84 3.62
N SER A 161 -10.25 -0.49 3.66
CA SER A 161 -11.03 -1.44 4.45
C SER A 161 -10.64 -1.48 5.93
N LEU A 162 -9.48 -0.93 6.31
CA LEU A 162 -9.01 -0.94 7.69
C LEU A 162 -9.92 -0.16 8.66
N PRO A 163 -10.39 1.06 8.35
CA PRO A 163 -11.28 1.79 9.27
C PRO A 163 -12.58 1.02 9.56
N LYS A 164 -13.23 0.47 8.54
CA LYS A 164 -14.46 -0.34 8.71
C LYS A 164 -14.19 -1.61 9.51
N THR A 165 -13.08 -2.27 9.26
CA THR A 165 -12.64 -3.47 9.99
C THR A 165 -12.37 -3.16 11.46
N ILE A 166 -11.67 -2.05 11.77
CA ILE A 166 -11.38 -1.62 13.15
C ILE A 166 -12.68 -1.35 13.92
N LEU A 167 -13.63 -0.66 13.30
CA LEU A 167 -14.94 -0.40 13.91
C LEU A 167 -15.73 -1.69 14.14
N ALA A 168 -15.70 -2.61 13.19
CA ALA A 168 -16.33 -3.92 13.35
C ALA A 168 -15.70 -4.74 14.50
N ILE A 169 -14.36 -4.70 14.65
CA ILE A 169 -13.67 -5.31 15.80
C ILE A 169 -14.13 -4.69 17.12
N ALA A 170 -14.38 -3.38 17.12
CA ALA A 170 -14.89 -2.66 18.29
C ALA A 170 -16.40 -2.86 18.53
N GLY A 171 -17.08 -3.65 17.70
CA GLY A 171 -18.53 -3.90 17.81
C GLY A 171 -19.40 -2.75 17.28
N VAL A 172 -18.84 -1.86 16.47
CA VAL A 172 -19.56 -0.75 15.85
C VAL A 172 -19.88 -1.11 14.40
N ASP A 173 -21.15 -1.18 14.07
CA ASP A 173 -21.62 -1.33 12.68
C ASP A 173 -21.82 0.05 12.06
N VAL A 174 -21.14 0.30 10.94
CA VAL A 174 -21.24 1.55 10.18
C VAL A 174 -22.02 1.40 8.87
N GLY A 175 -22.54 0.21 8.58
CA GLY A 175 -23.30 -0.07 7.36
C GLY A 175 -22.52 0.37 6.10
N ASP A 176 -23.21 1.13 5.23
CA ASP A 176 -22.68 1.64 3.96
C ASP A 176 -22.03 3.04 4.06
N ALA A 177 -21.83 3.55 5.29
CA ALA A 177 -21.20 4.86 5.48
C ALA A 177 -19.70 4.88 5.08
N MET A 178 -19.10 3.72 4.88
CA MET A 178 -17.71 3.56 4.42
C MET A 178 -17.67 2.66 3.19
N ILE A 179 -16.89 3.04 2.19
CA ILE A 179 -16.75 2.30 0.92
C ILE A 179 -15.92 1.02 1.06
N GLY A 180 -15.01 0.97 2.02
CA GLY A 180 -14.21 -0.22 2.34
C GLY A 180 -15.09 -1.39 2.83
N GLU A 181 -14.53 -2.57 2.82
CA GLU A 181 -15.16 -3.80 3.30
C GLU A 181 -14.69 -4.17 4.72
N ASN A 182 -15.43 -5.05 5.37
CA ASN A 182 -14.99 -5.63 6.63
C ASN A 182 -14.09 -6.84 6.35
N LEU A 183 -12.80 -6.75 6.63
CA LEU A 183 -11.84 -7.82 6.39
C LEU A 183 -12.11 -9.09 7.20
N LEU A 184 -12.90 -9.02 8.29
CA LEU A 184 -13.38 -10.21 8.99
C LEU A 184 -14.22 -11.10 8.08
N ASP A 185 -15.04 -10.53 7.21
CA ASP A 185 -15.88 -11.28 6.28
C ASP A 185 -15.02 -11.96 5.21
N VAL A 186 -13.97 -11.29 4.72
CA VAL A 186 -13.00 -11.88 3.79
C VAL A 186 -12.29 -13.08 4.42
N VAL A 187 -11.76 -12.94 5.64
CA VAL A 187 -11.08 -14.03 6.37
C VAL A 187 -12.01 -15.22 6.67
N GLN A 188 -13.31 -14.96 6.81
CA GLN A 188 -14.34 -15.99 7.01
C GLN A 188 -14.82 -16.63 5.70
N GLY A 189 -14.29 -16.21 4.54
CA GLY A 189 -14.68 -16.71 3.22
C GLY A 189 -16.04 -16.23 2.74
N LYS A 190 -16.56 -15.13 3.28
CA LYS A 190 -17.80 -14.49 2.83
C LYS A 190 -17.55 -13.59 1.63
N THR A 191 -17.18 -14.18 0.51
CA THR A 191 -16.68 -13.47 -0.69
C THR A 191 -17.56 -13.65 -1.92
N ASP A 192 -18.70 -14.32 -1.82
CA ASP A 192 -19.54 -14.77 -2.95
C ASP A 192 -19.97 -13.66 -3.92
N ASN A 193 -20.16 -12.43 -3.43
CA ASN A 193 -20.59 -11.28 -4.25
C ASN A 193 -19.53 -10.20 -4.34
N ARG A 194 -18.29 -10.50 -3.98
CA ARG A 194 -17.19 -9.56 -3.94
C ARG A 194 -16.46 -9.54 -5.27
N ALA A 195 -16.26 -8.35 -5.83
CA ALA A 195 -15.30 -8.18 -6.91
C ALA A 195 -13.88 -8.28 -6.35
N ASN A 196 -13.07 -9.25 -6.84
CA ASN A 196 -11.68 -9.39 -6.44
C ASN A 196 -10.82 -8.37 -7.19
N GLU A 197 -10.94 -7.12 -6.79
CA GLU A 197 -10.27 -5.98 -7.41
C GLU A 197 -10.03 -4.87 -6.39
N VAL A 198 -9.00 -4.07 -6.60
CA VAL A 198 -8.68 -2.91 -5.74
C VAL A 198 -8.48 -1.67 -6.58
N TYR A 199 -9.00 -0.57 -6.06
CA TYR A 199 -8.86 0.78 -6.60
C TYR A 199 -7.77 1.51 -5.82
N SER A 200 -6.93 2.28 -6.54
CA SER A 200 -5.93 3.15 -5.93
C SER A 200 -5.91 4.52 -6.59
N GLN A 201 -5.53 5.52 -5.82
CA GLN A 201 -5.43 6.91 -6.30
C GLN A 201 -4.12 7.54 -5.85
N ILE A 202 -3.58 8.41 -6.70
CA ILE A 202 -2.42 9.24 -6.41
C ILE A 202 -2.81 10.69 -6.68
N SER A 203 -2.46 11.58 -5.76
CA SER A 203 -2.65 13.03 -5.89
C SER A 203 -1.55 13.81 -5.16
N GLU A 204 -0.29 13.41 -5.38
CA GLU A 204 0.86 14.08 -4.77
C GLU A 204 1.78 14.72 -5.82
N SER A 205 2.37 13.96 -6.73
CA SER A 205 3.16 14.52 -7.86
C SER A 205 2.31 14.68 -9.10
N ARG A 206 1.48 13.68 -9.36
CA ARG A 206 0.50 13.67 -10.45
C ARG A 206 -0.86 13.24 -9.92
N VAL A 207 -1.90 13.46 -10.70
CA VAL A 207 -3.22 12.94 -10.41
C VAL A 207 -3.40 11.65 -11.21
N GLY A 208 -3.35 10.52 -10.54
CA GLY A 208 -3.46 9.18 -11.13
C GLY A 208 -4.53 8.33 -10.46
N ARG A 209 -5.05 7.37 -11.21
CA ARG A 209 -6.03 6.38 -10.75
C ARG A 209 -5.67 5.02 -11.31
N SER A 210 -5.91 3.97 -10.54
CA SER A 210 -5.71 2.62 -11.04
C SER A 210 -6.74 1.64 -10.53
N ILE A 211 -6.89 0.56 -11.27
CA ILE A 211 -7.65 -0.62 -10.91
C ILE A 211 -6.77 -1.86 -11.10
N ARG A 212 -6.65 -2.67 -10.06
CA ARG A 212 -5.95 -3.94 -10.07
C ARG A 212 -6.95 -5.08 -9.89
N THR A 213 -6.87 -6.06 -10.75
CA THR A 213 -7.54 -7.36 -10.62
C THR A 213 -6.48 -8.44 -10.39
N GLU A 214 -6.89 -9.69 -10.25
CA GLU A 214 -5.95 -10.82 -10.19
C GLU A 214 -5.06 -10.90 -11.44
N ASP A 215 -5.63 -10.58 -12.61
CA ASP A 215 -5.01 -10.81 -13.91
C ASP A 215 -4.33 -9.56 -14.49
N TYR A 216 -4.86 -8.38 -14.20
CA TYR A 216 -4.47 -7.14 -14.88
C TYR A 216 -4.33 -5.96 -13.93
N MET A 217 -3.38 -5.11 -14.26
CA MET A 217 -3.23 -3.77 -13.69
C MET A 217 -3.44 -2.74 -14.80
N TYR A 218 -4.31 -1.75 -14.53
CA TYR A 218 -4.58 -0.65 -15.45
C TYR A 218 -4.59 0.67 -14.70
N ALA A 219 -3.92 1.67 -15.26
CA ALA A 219 -3.85 3.01 -14.69
C ALA A 219 -4.08 4.10 -15.72
N VAL A 220 -4.49 5.25 -15.19
CA VAL A 220 -4.68 6.49 -15.93
C VAL A 220 -4.06 7.66 -15.17
N TYR A 221 -3.72 8.73 -15.88
CA TYR A 221 -3.26 9.97 -15.29
C TYR A 221 -4.02 11.16 -15.87
N ALA A 222 -4.06 12.28 -15.15
CA ALA A 222 -4.68 13.51 -15.61
C ALA A 222 -3.63 14.43 -16.26
N PRO A 223 -3.62 14.60 -17.58
CA PRO A 223 -2.65 15.43 -18.28
C PRO A 223 -2.66 16.87 -17.76
N GLY A 224 -1.47 17.42 -17.49
CA GLY A 224 -1.31 18.81 -17.06
C GLY A 224 -1.81 19.13 -15.64
N LYS A 225 -2.20 18.13 -14.84
CA LYS A 225 -2.61 18.33 -13.44
C LYS A 225 -1.46 17.96 -12.49
N ASN A 226 -1.09 18.91 -11.64
CA ASN A 226 -0.16 18.69 -10.55
C ASN A 226 -0.92 18.13 -9.33
N GLY A 227 -0.50 16.99 -8.80
CA GLY A 227 -1.12 16.35 -7.64
C GLY A 227 -1.06 17.19 -6.35
N GLY A 228 -0.08 18.11 -6.22
CA GLY A 228 -0.03 19.06 -5.10
C GLY A 228 -1.11 20.15 -5.12
N GLU A 229 -1.76 20.34 -6.27
CA GLU A 229 -2.79 21.36 -6.47
C GLU A 229 -4.17 20.78 -6.72
N TYR A 230 -4.23 19.58 -7.31
CA TYR A 230 -5.47 18.93 -7.73
C TYR A 230 -5.58 17.55 -7.13
N ALA A 231 -6.68 17.26 -6.44
CA ALA A 231 -6.97 15.94 -5.91
C ALA A 231 -7.59 14.99 -6.96
N SER A 232 -8.27 15.55 -7.98
CA SER A 232 -8.97 14.82 -9.03
C SER A 232 -9.00 15.62 -10.34
N ALA A 233 -9.55 15.01 -11.40
CA ALA A 233 -9.73 15.67 -12.69
C ALA A 233 -10.99 15.12 -13.41
N ASP A 234 -11.53 15.92 -14.34
CA ASP A 234 -12.65 15.50 -15.20
C ASP A 234 -12.17 14.75 -16.45
N LEU A 235 -10.88 14.80 -16.74
CA LEU A 235 -10.25 14.16 -17.88
C LEU A 235 -8.99 13.43 -17.45
N TYR A 236 -8.92 12.16 -17.82
CA TYR A 236 -7.72 11.30 -17.69
C TYR A 236 -7.31 10.75 -19.03
N ALA A 237 -6.05 10.40 -19.19
CA ALA A 237 -5.52 9.64 -20.32
C ALA A 237 -5.02 8.28 -19.82
N ASP A 238 -5.04 7.27 -20.69
CA ASP A 238 -4.40 5.99 -20.44
C ASP A 238 -2.95 6.19 -20.03
N ASP A 239 -2.45 5.38 -19.08
CA ASP A 239 -1.07 5.42 -18.60
C ASP A 239 -0.38 4.07 -18.90
N PHE A 240 -0.87 3.01 -18.28
CA PHE A 240 -0.35 1.68 -18.49
C PHE A 240 -1.40 0.58 -18.34
N LEU A 241 -1.11 -0.55 -18.98
CA LEU A 241 -1.81 -1.82 -18.82
C LEU A 241 -0.78 -2.96 -18.73
N TYR A 242 -0.89 -3.81 -17.71
CA TYR A 242 -0.06 -5.00 -17.54
C TYR A 242 -0.90 -6.26 -17.43
N ASP A 243 -0.41 -7.36 -18.01
CA ASP A 243 -0.93 -8.73 -17.83
C ASP A 243 -0.11 -9.39 -16.72
N LEU A 244 -0.60 -9.35 -15.50
CA LEU A 244 0.13 -9.77 -14.30
C LEU A 244 0.42 -11.28 -14.25
N LYS A 245 -0.30 -12.09 -15.03
CA LYS A 245 -0.02 -13.53 -15.16
C LYS A 245 1.21 -13.80 -16.02
N LYS A 246 1.46 -12.96 -17.04
CA LYS A 246 2.62 -13.08 -17.93
C LYS A 246 3.79 -12.24 -17.49
N ASP A 247 3.49 -11.11 -16.87
CA ASP A 247 4.44 -10.09 -16.46
C ASP A 247 4.12 -9.62 -15.03
N PRO A 248 4.42 -10.46 -14.01
CA PRO A 248 4.13 -10.15 -12.61
C PRO A 248 4.97 -8.99 -12.05
N TYR A 249 5.96 -8.53 -12.81
CA TYR A 249 6.84 -7.42 -12.45
C TYR A 249 6.55 -6.12 -13.21
N GLU A 250 5.47 -6.08 -13.99
CA GLU A 250 5.03 -4.87 -14.71
C GLU A 250 6.15 -4.25 -15.58
N LEU A 251 6.85 -5.08 -16.36
CA LEU A 251 7.99 -4.67 -17.18
C LEU A 251 7.59 -4.25 -18.60
N THR A 252 6.45 -4.75 -19.11
CA THR A 252 6.01 -4.55 -20.49
C THR A 252 4.64 -3.88 -20.51
N ASN A 253 4.62 -2.57 -20.75
CA ASN A 253 3.37 -1.81 -20.86
C ASN A 253 2.63 -2.17 -22.15
N LEU A 254 1.42 -2.72 -22.02
CA LEU A 254 0.56 -3.20 -23.11
C LEU A 254 -0.48 -2.16 -23.54
N ILE A 255 -0.39 -0.91 -23.07
CA ILE A 255 -1.42 0.11 -23.30
C ILE A 255 -1.64 0.42 -24.80
N HIS A 256 -0.63 0.27 -25.63
CA HIS A 256 -0.67 0.47 -27.08
C HIS A 256 -0.74 -0.85 -27.88
N ASP A 257 -0.82 -2.01 -27.23
CA ASP A 257 -0.95 -3.29 -27.92
C ASP A 257 -2.43 -3.56 -28.27
N HIS A 258 -2.77 -3.47 -29.55
CA HIS A 258 -4.13 -3.70 -30.04
C HIS A 258 -4.68 -5.09 -29.70
N ALA A 259 -3.84 -6.09 -29.45
CA ALA A 259 -4.30 -7.39 -28.97
C ALA A 259 -4.99 -7.33 -27.61
N TYR A 260 -4.72 -6.29 -26.83
CA TYR A 260 -5.29 -6.05 -25.49
C TYR A 260 -6.37 -4.96 -25.46
N ASP A 261 -6.82 -4.42 -26.59
CA ASP A 261 -7.86 -3.37 -26.64
C ASP A 261 -9.13 -3.75 -25.87
N SER A 262 -9.60 -5.00 -26.02
CA SER A 262 -10.78 -5.48 -25.31
C SER A 262 -10.57 -5.55 -23.77
N VAL A 263 -9.37 -5.90 -23.33
CA VAL A 263 -8.99 -5.93 -21.92
C VAL A 263 -8.90 -4.49 -21.40
N ARG A 264 -8.23 -3.61 -22.12
CA ARG A 264 -8.09 -2.19 -21.77
C ARG A 264 -9.45 -1.53 -21.56
N LEU A 265 -10.38 -1.71 -22.49
CA LEU A 265 -11.74 -1.17 -22.39
C LEU A 265 -12.50 -1.74 -21.18
N LYS A 266 -12.38 -3.03 -20.91
CA LYS A 266 -12.99 -3.66 -19.72
C LYS A 266 -12.42 -3.12 -18.42
N MET A 267 -11.10 -2.94 -18.35
CA MET A 267 -10.43 -2.40 -17.16
C MET A 267 -10.79 -0.92 -16.97
N ARG A 268 -10.91 -0.15 -18.05
CA ARG A 268 -11.37 1.25 -18.04
C ARG A 268 -12.77 1.37 -17.43
N GLU A 269 -13.71 0.53 -17.83
CA GLU A 269 -15.07 0.54 -17.28
C GLU A 269 -15.08 0.18 -15.78
N LYS A 270 -14.26 -0.79 -15.35
CA LYS A 270 -14.10 -1.12 -13.93
C LYS A 270 -13.55 0.08 -13.14
N LEU A 271 -12.52 0.74 -13.67
CA LEU A 271 -11.94 1.93 -13.05
C LEU A 271 -12.96 3.06 -12.94
N LEU A 272 -13.72 3.33 -14.01
CA LEU A 272 -14.77 4.37 -13.98
C LEU A 272 -15.85 4.07 -12.94
N ALA A 273 -16.25 2.81 -12.81
CA ALA A 273 -17.22 2.41 -11.77
C ALA A 273 -16.69 2.64 -10.35
N TRP A 274 -15.40 2.40 -10.13
CA TRP A 274 -14.76 2.67 -8.84
C TRP A 274 -14.61 4.17 -8.56
N ILE A 275 -14.21 4.97 -9.56
CA ILE A 275 -14.15 6.44 -9.42
C ILE A 275 -15.53 6.99 -9.07
N GLU A 276 -16.58 6.54 -9.75
CA GLU A 276 -17.95 6.97 -9.47
C GLU A 276 -18.39 6.59 -8.05
N LYS A 277 -18.05 5.39 -7.59
CA LYS A 277 -18.33 4.94 -6.21
C LYS A 277 -17.56 5.73 -5.17
N ALA A 278 -16.27 5.99 -5.40
CA ALA A 278 -15.37 6.57 -4.40
C ALA A 278 -15.36 8.11 -4.41
N GLU A 279 -15.51 8.72 -5.60
CA GLU A 279 -15.34 10.16 -5.80
C GLU A 279 -16.63 10.86 -6.23
N HIS A 280 -17.73 10.11 -6.42
CA HIS A 280 -19.03 10.62 -6.84
C HIS A 280 -19.00 11.39 -8.17
N THR A 281 -18.07 11.06 -9.05
CA THR A 281 -17.88 11.66 -10.37
C THR A 281 -17.54 10.57 -11.39
N ARG A 282 -17.83 10.79 -12.67
CA ARG A 282 -17.47 9.90 -13.75
C ARG A 282 -16.70 10.68 -14.82
N PRO A 283 -15.37 10.73 -14.73
CA PRO A 283 -14.54 11.47 -15.67
C PRO A 283 -14.52 10.82 -17.05
N VAL A 284 -14.01 11.57 -18.02
CA VAL A 284 -13.68 11.05 -19.35
C VAL A 284 -12.28 10.45 -19.30
N ILE A 285 -12.10 9.25 -19.88
CA ILE A 285 -10.78 8.65 -20.09
C ILE A 285 -10.55 8.57 -21.59
N VAL A 286 -9.48 9.19 -22.06
CA VAL A 286 -9.06 9.17 -23.47
C VAL A 286 -7.87 8.24 -23.66
N ASP A 287 -7.70 7.74 -24.87
CA ASP A 287 -6.52 6.98 -25.24
C ASP A 287 -5.29 7.89 -25.18
N GLN A 288 -4.16 7.37 -24.73
CA GLN A 288 -2.89 8.09 -24.81
C GLN A 288 -2.50 8.23 -26.29
N ALA A 289 -2.15 9.43 -26.69
CA ALA A 289 -1.75 9.74 -28.07
C ALA A 289 -0.38 9.16 -28.44
#